data_1bf31ceb5bfce65846d93cefb9ac8b7f
#
_entry.id   1bf31ceb5bfce65846d93cefb9ac8b7f
#
_cell.length_a   1.000
_cell.length_b   1.000
_cell.length_c   1.000
_cell.angle_alpha   90.00
_cell.angle_beta   90.00
_cell.angle_gamma   90.00
#
_symmetry.space_group_name_H-M   'P 1'
#
loop_
_entity.id
_entity.type
_entity.pdbx_description
1 polymer ?
#
loop_
_entity_poly.entity_id
_entity_poly.type
_entity_poly.pdbx_seq_one_letter_code
_entity_poly.pdbx_strand_id
1 'polypeptide(L)'
;MCVYLYNSRLDMYGGKLTGGKVTGKGGGGAIALDDQQCIFNMYGGEISGNNGNNYGGAIFRKFNANMPNTTGGTFNMYGGTIKNNTAKNGGAFFSTTGGTINMTGGTISGNTATQSSNDAGGGAIYMRGSGKINISGSAQITGNSSSLDGGAILMGWGEINISGSAKINSNTASRWGGAICLRQDSNQSTTLYMRGGEISGNKATKEGGA
;
A
#
# COMPACT_ATOMS: atom_id res chain seq x y z
N MET A 1 10.78 -13.70 3.49
CA MET A 1 9.78 -13.68 2.41
C MET A 1 9.09 -15.03 2.37
N CYS A 2 7.76 -15.04 2.35
CA CYS A 2 6.97 -16.27 2.39
C CYS A 2 6.57 -16.76 0.99
N VAL A 3 6.23 -15.85 0.07
CA VAL A 3 5.75 -16.19 -1.27
C VAL A 3 6.37 -15.25 -2.31
N TYR A 4 6.84 -15.81 -3.40
CA TYR A 4 7.36 -15.07 -4.56
C TYR A 4 6.54 -15.46 -5.80
N LEU A 5 5.95 -14.46 -6.45
CA LEU A 5 5.20 -14.66 -7.68
C LEU A 5 5.97 -14.03 -8.86
N TYR A 6 6.12 -14.81 -9.90
CA TYR A 6 6.59 -14.37 -11.19
C TYR A 6 5.59 -14.80 -12.25
N ASN A 7 4.99 -13.84 -12.95
CA ASN A 7 3.95 -14.09 -13.95
C ASN A 7 2.89 -15.12 -13.48
N SER A 8 2.39 -14.94 -12.26
CA SER A 8 1.59 -15.96 -11.58
C SER A 8 0.47 -15.33 -10.77
N ARG A 9 -0.47 -16.16 -10.34
CA ARG A 9 -1.61 -15.77 -9.52
C ARG A 9 -1.55 -16.45 -8.15
N LEU A 10 -1.91 -15.70 -7.11
CA LEU A 10 -2.16 -16.18 -5.76
C LEU A 10 -3.59 -15.84 -5.37
N ASP A 11 -4.34 -16.84 -4.91
CA ASP A 11 -5.64 -16.67 -4.28
C ASP A 11 -5.55 -17.10 -2.82
N MET A 12 -5.80 -16.16 -1.90
CA MET A 12 -5.77 -16.42 -0.46
C MET A 12 -7.19 -16.36 0.10
N TYR A 13 -7.75 -17.49 0.43
CA TYR A 13 -9.09 -17.62 1.02
C TYR A 13 -9.06 -17.55 2.55
N GLY A 14 -7.93 -17.89 3.17
CA GLY A 14 -7.75 -17.92 4.61
C GLY A 14 -6.31 -18.18 5.00
N GLY A 15 -6.06 -18.54 6.25
CA GLY A 15 -4.72 -18.81 6.74
C GLY A 15 -3.91 -17.56 7.09
N LYS A 16 -2.60 -17.74 7.34
CA LYS A 16 -1.73 -16.66 7.80
C LYS A 16 -0.39 -16.67 7.07
N LEU A 17 0.07 -15.48 6.66
CA LEU A 17 1.43 -15.21 6.22
C LEU A 17 2.09 -14.27 7.24
N THR A 18 2.97 -14.80 8.08
CA THR A 18 3.51 -14.06 9.22
C THR A 18 5.00 -14.30 9.43
N GLY A 19 5.68 -13.35 10.07
CA GLY A 19 7.10 -13.45 10.45
C GLY A 19 8.07 -13.45 9.27
N GLY A 20 7.60 -13.19 8.06
CA GLY A 20 8.48 -13.07 6.89
C GLY A 20 9.41 -11.87 7.02
N LYS A 21 10.70 -12.08 6.72
CA LYS A 21 11.72 -11.03 6.83
C LYS A 21 12.61 -11.01 5.60
N VAL A 22 12.81 -9.82 5.05
CA VAL A 22 13.79 -9.55 4.01
C VAL A 22 15.00 -8.88 4.64
N THR A 23 16.20 -9.39 4.39
CA THR A 23 17.46 -8.87 4.96
C THR A 23 18.28 -8.07 3.93
N GLY A 24 18.03 -8.27 2.65
CA GLY A 24 18.71 -7.59 1.55
C GLY A 24 18.04 -6.28 1.13
N LYS A 25 18.41 -5.81 -0.07
CA LYS A 25 17.87 -4.55 -0.63
C LYS A 25 16.44 -4.67 -1.21
N GLY A 26 15.85 -5.86 -1.21
CA GLY A 26 14.50 -6.12 -1.72
C GLY A 26 13.39 -5.64 -0.81
N GLY A 27 12.21 -6.23 -1.00
CA GLY A 27 11.00 -5.94 -0.24
C GLY A 27 10.05 -7.14 -0.24
N GLY A 28 8.83 -6.92 0.31
CA GLY A 28 7.81 -7.95 0.41
C GLY A 28 8.10 -8.97 1.50
N GLY A 29 7.96 -8.56 2.76
CA GLY A 29 8.21 -9.45 3.90
C GLY A 29 7.41 -10.75 3.78
N ALA A 30 6.16 -10.68 3.34
CA ALA A 30 5.33 -11.85 3.06
C ALA A 30 5.33 -12.21 1.57
N ILE A 31 5.02 -11.26 0.69
CA ILE A 31 4.78 -11.52 -0.73
C ILE A 31 5.60 -10.56 -1.59
N ALA A 32 6.27 -11.11 -2.60
CA ALA A 32 6.86 -10.33 -3.68
C ALA A 32 6.15 -10.65 -5.00
N LEU A 33 5.69 -9.61 -5.70
CA LEU A 33 5.09 -9.68 -7.03
C LEU A 33 6.12 -9.17 -8.04
N ASP A 34 6.76 -10.08 -8.76
CA ASP A 34 7.80 -9.75 -9.73
C ASP A 34 7.28 -10.06 -11.13
N ASP A 35 6.54 -9.20 -11.66
CA ASP A 35 6.04 -9.06 -13.01
C ASP A 35 4.69 -8.32 -13.02
N GLN A 36 4.36 -7.77 -14.17
CA GLN A 36 3.10 -7.04 -14.43
C GLN A 36 1.86 -7.93 -14.53
N GLN A 37 2.04 -9.21 -14.81
CA GLN A 37 0.94 -10.18 -14.91
C GLN A 37 0.62 -10.85 -13.57
N CYS A 38 1.35 -10.51 -12.51
CA CYS A 38 1.04 -11.05 -11.19
C CYS A 38 -0.31 -10.57 -10.70
N ILE A 39 -1.14 -11.51 -10.24
CA ILE A 39 -2.43 -11.24 -9.62
C ILE A 39 -2.41 -11.80 -8.21
N PHE A 40 -2.70 -10.98 -7.24
CA PHE A 40 -2.96 -11.45 -5.88
C PHE A 40 -4.39 -11.10 -5.47
N ASN A 41 -5.18 -12.12 -5.18
CA ASN A 41 -6.54 -11.99 -4.66
C ASN A 41 -6.58 -12.44 -3.20
N MET A 42 -7.01 -11.55 -2.32
CA MET A 42 -7.21 -11.84 -0.90
C MET A 42 -8.70 -11.81 -0.57
N TYR A 43 -9.26 -12.98 -0.37
CA TYR A 43 -10.67 -13.16 0.02
C TYR A 43 -10.82 -13.21 1.54
N GLY A 44 -9.77 -13.65 2.25
CA GLY A 44 -9.73 -13.77 3.69
C GLY A 44 -8.34 -14.06 4.21
N GLY A 45 -8.21 -14.35 5.50
CA GLY A 45 -6.93 -14.65 6.14
C GLY A 45 -6.20 -13.42 6.68
N GLU A 46 -4.95 -13.61 7.06
CA GLU A 46 -4.14 -12.59 7.74
C GLU A 46 -2.71 -12.54 7.18
N ILE A 47 -2.24 -11.33 6.90
CA ILE A 47 -0.83 -11.05 6.59
C ILE A 47 -0.28 -10.11 7.66
N SER A 48 0.56 -10.61 8.57
CA SER A 48 0.92 -9.84 9.75
C SER A 48 2.35 -10.02 10.23
N GLY A 49 2.89 -8.99 10.89
CA GLY A 49 4.20 -9.07 11.54
C GLY A 49 5.35 -9.34 10.58
N ASN A 50 5.21 -8.96 9.31
CA ASN A 50 6.27 -9.15 8.32
C ASN A 50 7.13 -7.90 8.20
N ASN A 51 8.39 -8.08 7.80
CA ASN A 51 9.35 -7.00 7.62
C ASN A 51 9.96 -7.06 6.22
N GLY A 52 9.58 -6.10 5.39
CA GLY A 52 10.06 -5.94 4.02
C GLY A 52 11.43 -5.23 3.92
N ASN A 53 12.04 -4.85 5.04
CA ASN A 53 13.23 -4.01 5.10
C ASN A 53 13.02 -2.68 4.35
N ASN A 54 13.41 -2.59 3.09
CA ASN A 54 13.32 -1.33 2.34
C ASN A 54 11.92 -1.04 1.80
N TYR A 55 11.19 -2.07 1.35
CA TYR A 55 9.97 -1.90 0.56
C TYR A 55 8.89 -2.91 0.94
N GLY A 56 7.65 -2.43 1.15
CA GLY A 56 6.47 -3.24 1.38
C GLY A 56 6.63 -4.25 2.51
N GLY A 57 6.24 -3.89 3.71
CA GLY A 57 6.36 -4.77 4.88
C GLY A 57 5.67 -6.11 4.66
N ALA A 58 4.48 -6.11 4.10
CA ALA A 58 3.77 -7.30 3.67
C ALA A 58 4.03 -7.61 2.19
N ILE A 59 3.72 -6.68 1.30
CA ILE A 59 3.69 -6.90 -0.15
C ILE A 59 4.59 -5.90 -0.86
N PHE A 60 5.47 -6.41 -1.69
CA PHE A 60 6.31 -5.62 -2.57
C PHE A 60 6.02 -5.96 -4.02
N ARG A 61 5.71 -4.95 -4.80
CA ARG A 61 5.64 -5.06 -6.24
C ARG A 61 6.90 -4.46 -6.85
N LYS A 62 7.69 -5.31 -7.48
CA LYS A 62 8.95 -4.94 -8.13
C LYS A 62 8.72 -4.53 -9.57
N PHE A 63 9.52 -3.57 -10.03
CA PHE A 63 9.64 -3.18 -11.43
C PHE A 63 10.58 -4.10 -12.19
N ASN A 64 10.19 -4.46 -13.40
CA ASN A 64 11.09 -5.07 -14.35
C ASN A 64 11.48 -4.03 -15.43
N ALA A 65 12.72 -3.58 -15.39
CA ALA A 65 13.24 -2.55 -16.31
C ALA A 65 13.18 -2.95 -17.80
N ASN A 66 13.08 -4.24 -18.09
CA ASN A 66 13.01 -4.76 -19.45
C ASN A 66 11.59 -4.66 -20.08
N MET A 67 10.63 -4.13 -19.33
CA MET A 67 9.23 -4.01 -19.79
C MET A 67 8.66 -2.61 -19.48
N PRO A 68 9.07 -1.56 -20.21
CA PRO A 68 8.84 -0.16 -19.84
C PRO A 68 7.37 0.31 -19.90
N ASN A 69 6.47 -0.39 -20.57
CA ASN A 69 5.09 0.08 -20.82
C ASN A 69 4.01 -0.71 -20.06
N THR A 70 4.27 -1.15 -18.85
CA THR A 70 3.44 -2.13 -18.22
C THR A 70 2.62 -1.56 -17.08
N THR A 71 1.31 -1.78 -17.18
CA THR A 71 0.30 -1.31 -16.21
C THR A 71 0.42 -1.93 -14.82
N GLY A 72 1.42 -2.80 -14.61
CA GLY A 72 1.68 -3.45 -13.34
C GLY A 72 0.64 -4.51 -12.93
N GLY A 73 1.03 -5.41 -12.04
CA GLY A 73 0.16 -6.44 -11.48
C GLY A 73 -1.01 -5.88 -10.67
N THR A 74 -1.95 -6.74 -10.37
CA THR A 74 -3.17 -6.38 -9.64
C THR A 74 -3.20 -7.02 -8.26
N PHE A 75 -3.49 -6.22 -7.25
CA PHE A 75 -3.85 -6.70 -5.92
C PHE A 75 -5.32 -6.42 -5.66
N ASN A 76 -6.10 -7.46 -5.45
CA ASN A 76 -7.51 -7.39 -5.11
C ASN A 76 -7.72 -7.85 -3.66
N MET A 77 -8.32 -6.99 -2.83
CA MET A 77 -8.68 -7.31 -1.45
C MET A 77 -10.19 -7.25 -1.29
N TYR A 78 -10.79 -8.41 -1.15
CA TYR A 78 -12.22 -8.60 -0.91
C TYR A 78 -12.53 -8.77 0.58
N GLY A 79 -11.54 -9.24 1.36
CA GLY A 79 -11.66 -9.48 2.80
C GLY A 79 -10.30 -9.75 3.43
N GLY A 80 -10.30 -10.18 4.70
CA GLY A 80 -9.10 -10.47 5.45
C GLY A 80 -8.42 -9.23 6.05
N THR A 81 -7.20 -9.42 6.58
CA THR A 81 -6.48 -8.36 7.31
C THR A 81 -5.01 -8.34 6.97
N ILE A 82 -4.47 -7.15 6.69
CA ILE A 82 -3.04 -6.90 6.54
C ILE A 82 -2.61 -5.96 7.67
N LYS A 83 -1.88 -6.47 8.67
CA LYS A 83 -1.61 -5.69 9.88
C LYS A 83 -0.21 -5.84 10.45
N ASN A 84 0.24 -4.77 11.14
CA ASN A 84 1.49 -4.78 11.91
C ASN A 84 2.72 -5.19 11.07
N ASN A 85 2.71 -4.85 9.78
CA ASN A 85 3.86 -5.06 8.92
C ASN A 85 4.71 -3.78 8.87
N THR A 86 6.01 -3.94 8.63
CA THR A 86 6.96 -2.84 8.70
C THR A 86 7.92 -2.86 7.52
N ALA A 87 8.17 -1.69 6.95
CA ALA A 87 9.25 -1.46 5.99
C ALA A 87 9.71 0.00 6.06
N LYS A 88 10.80 0.34 5.38
CA LYS A 88 11.16 1.76 5.21
C LYS A 88 10.10 2.51 4.41
N ASN A 89 9.56 1.89 3.36
CA ASN A 89 8.59 2.48 2.44
C ASN A 89 7.42 1.53 2.24
N GLY A 90 6.18 2.03 2.39
CA GLY A 90 4.96 1.25 2.31
C GLY A 90 4.90 0.18 3.40
N GLY A 91 4.42 0.52 4.60
CA GLY A 91 4.39 -0.39 5.74
C GLY A 91 3.70 -1.72 5.43
N ALA A 92 2.60 -1.70 4.68
CA ALA A 92 1.97 -2.89 4.14
C ALA A 92 2.37 -3.14 2.68
N PHE A 93 2.12 -2.20 1.79
CA PHE A 93 2.29 -2.36 0.35
C PHE A 93 3.21 -1.28 -0.24
N PHE A 94 4.14 -1.70 -1.08
CA PHE A 94 4.94 -0.79 -1.89
C PHE A 94 4.97 -1.22 -3.35
N SER A 95 4.79 -0.26 -4.25
CA SER A 95 5.02 -0.47 -5.68
C SER A 95 6.01 0.56 -6.23
N THR A 96 7.02 0.09 -6.97
CA THR A 96 8.00 0.95 -7.66
C THR A 96 7.43 1.61 -8.91
N THR A 97 6.51 0.94 -9.58
CA THR A 97 5.84 1.42 -10.80
C THR A 97 4.37 1.08 -10.68
N GLY A 98 3.48 1.85 -11.17
CA GLY A 98 2.05 1.66 -11.27
C GLY A 98 1.46 0.34 -10.77
N GLY A 99 0.42 -0.09 -11.42
CA GLY A 99 -0.38 -1.26 -11.04
C GLY A 99 -1.71 -0.86 -10.43
N THR A 100 -2.53 -1.86 -10.13
CA THR A 100 -3.86 -1.61 -9.59
C THR A 100 -4.02 -2.27 -8.22
N ILE A 101 -4.51 -1.50 -7.28
CA ILE A 101 -4.99 -2.00 -5.98
C ILE A 101 -6.50 -1.79 -5.95
N ASN A 102 -7.26 -2.86 -5.77
CA ASN A 102 -8.70 -2.82 -5.57
C ASN A 102 -9.02 -3.35 -4.17
N MET A 103 -9.62 -2.52 -3.34
CA MET A 103 -10.14 -2.91 -2.02
C MET A 103 -11.65 -2.71 -2.02
N THR A 104 -12.41 -3.80 -1.93
CA THR A 104 -13.87 -3.74 -1.76
C THR A 104 -14.31 -4.18 -0.37
N GLY A 105 -13.40 -4.74 0.40
CA GLY A 105 -13.56 -5.13 1.79
C GLY A 105 -12.20 -5.36 2.44
N GLY A 106 -12.20 -5.91 3.64
CA GLY A 106 -11.00 -6.17 4.41
C GLY A 106 -10.40 -4.94 5.10
N THR A 107 -9.32 -5.15 5.84
CA THR A 107 -8.71 -4.12 6.68
C THR A 107 -7.18 -4.11 6.53
N ILE A 108 -6.61 -2.92 6.30
CA ILE A 108 -5.17 -2.67 6.36
C ILE A 108 -4.91 -1.80 7.60
N SER A 109 -4.23 -2.33 8.64
CA SER A 109 -4.13 -1.63 9.93
C SER A 109 -2.79 -1.79 10.64
N GLY A 110 -2.40 -0.77 11.39
CA GLY A 110 -1.20 -0.82 12.26
C GLY A 110 0.11 -1.05 11.52
N ASN A 111 0.15 -0.82 10.22
CA ASN A 111 1.39 -0.96 9.44
C ASN A 111 2.24 0.30 9.54
N THR A 112 3.56 0.15 9.43
CA THR A 112 4.49 1.25 9.70
C THR A 112 5.52 1.41 8.59
N ALA A 113 5.61 2.63 8.05
CA ALA A 113 6.70 3.07 7.18
C ALA A 113 7.73 3.86 8.01
N THR A 114 8.97 3.37 8.07
CA THR A 114 9.99 3.86 9.03
C THR A 114 11.05 4.78 8.41
N GLN A 115 11.04 5.00 7.11
CA GLN A 115 12.03 5.86 6.46
C GLN A 115 11.86 7.32 6.88
N SER A 116 12.95 7.96 7.26
CA SER A 116 12.99 9.35 7.70
C SER A 116 13.66 10.30 6.70
N SER A 117 14.12 9.82 5.55
CA SER A 117 14.73 10.62 4.49
C SER A 117 13.75 10.88 3.35
N ASN A 118 14.06 11.86 2.50
CA ASN A 118 13.21 12.34 1.41
C ASN A 118 12.60 11.21 0.54
N ASP A 119 11.41 11.44 0.02
CA ASP A 119 10.64 10.56 -0.86
C ASP A 119 10.23 9.23 -0.24
N ALA A 120 9.78 9.26 0.99
CA ALA A 120 9.37 8.09 1.73
C ALA A 120 8.01 8.28 2.39
N GLY A 121 7.35 7.18 2.67
CA GLY A 121 6.06 7.23 3.37
C GLY A 121 5.14 6.07 3.03
N GLY A 122 3.84 6.36 3.14
CA GLY A 122 2.78 5.38 2.98
C GLY A 122 2.77 4.37 4.11
N GLY A 123 2.24 4.75 5.28
CA GLY A 123 2.16 3.86 6.44
C GLY A 123 1.48 2.53 6.10
N ALA A 124 0.43 2.56 5.29
CA ALA A 124 -0.14 1.37 4.67
C ALA A 124 0.40 1.17 3.26
N ILE A 125 0.16 2.11 2.35
CA ILE A 125 0.42 1.94 0.91
C ILE A 125 1.32 3.07 0.40
N TYR A 126 2.39 2.71 -0.29
CA TYR A 126 3.15 3.65 -1.11
C TYR A 126 3.16 3.18 -2.58
N MET A 127 2.48 3.93 -3.42
CA MET A 127 2.50 3.77 -4.88
C MET A 127 3.43 4.84 -5.46
N ARG A 128 4.65 4.46 -5.82
CA ARG A 128 5.64 5.41 -6.30
C ARG A 128 5.44 5.80 -7.77
N GLY A 129 4.98 4.86 -8.59
CA GLY A 129 4.75 5.04 -10.02
C GLY A 129 3.29 5.29 -10.38
N SER A 130 3.03 5.46 -11.67
CA SER A 130 1.68 5.64 -12.21
C SER A 130 0.79 4.44 -11.94
N GLY A 131 -0.15 4.56 -11.03
CA GLY A 131 -1.02 3.48 -10.64
C GLY A 131 -2.43 3.90 -10.30
N LYS A 132 -3.23 2.91 -9.95
CA LYS A 132 -4.62 3.12 -9.56
C LYS A 132 -4.92 2.43 -8.23
N ILE A 133 -5.50 3.18 -7.29
CA ILE A 133 -5.97 2.66 -6.01
C ILE A 133 -7.47 2.89 -5.94
N ASN A 134 -8.24 1.82 -5.91
CA ASN A 134 -9.69 1.85 -5.76
C ASN A 134 -10.06 1.30 -4.38
N ILE A 135 -10.73 2.10 -3.56
CA ILE A 135 -11.16 1.75 -2.21
C ILE A 135 -12.67 1.94 -2.15
N SER A 136 -13.40 0.87 -1.92
CA SER A 136 -14.86 0.89 -2.00
C SER A 136 -15.49 -0.13 -1.05
N GLY A 137 -16.81 -0.26 -1.10
CA GLY A 137 -17.52 -1.22 -0.24
C GLY A 137 -17.29 -0.94 1.24
N SER A 138 -16.90 -1.96 1.99
CA SER A 138 -16.61 -1.87 3.43
C SER A 138 -15.10 -1.84 3.76
N ALA A 139 -14.25 -1.54 2.78
CA ALA A 139 -12.79 -1.53 2.95
C ALA A 139 -12.33 -0.51 3.99
N GLN A 140 -11.33 -0.86 4.80
CA GLN A 140 -10.81 0.00 5.85
C GLN A 140 -9.29 0.11 5.81
N ILE A 141 -8.76 1.34 5.94
CA ILE A 141 -7.34 1.61 6.14
C ILE A 141 -7.21 2.45 7.41
N THR A 142 -6.73 1.84 8.50
CA THR A 142 -6.84 2.47 9.83
C THR A 142 -5.59 2.26 10.68
N GLY A 143 -5.24 3.27 11.49
CA GLY A 143 -4.17 3.15 12.49
C GLY A 143 -2.77 2.87 11.91
N ASN A 144 -2.54 3.18 10.63
CA ASN A 144 -1.22 3.05 10.03
C ASN A 144 -0.37 4.30 10.29
N SER A 145 0.95 4.15 10.28
CA SER A 145 1.85 5.26 10.56
C SER A 145 2.99 5.39 9.57
N SER A 146 3.34 6.63 9.27
CA SER A 146 4.50 6.98 8.44
C SER A 146 5.41 7.94 9.18
N SER A 147 6.71 7.66 9.17
CA SER A 147 7.73 8.60 9.68
C SER A 147 7.90 9.84 8.80
N LEU A 148 7.26 9.90 7.64
CA LEU A 148 7.21 11.08 6.77
C LEU A 148 5.79 11.33 6.28
N ASP A 149 5.47 10.99 5.02
CA ASP A 149 4.27 11.40 4.34
C ASP A 149 3.26 10.27 4.17
N GLY A 150 1.98 10.62 4.10
CA GLY A 150 0.90 9.68 3.88
C GLY A 150 0.78 8.64 4.99
N GLY A 151 0.12 8.98 6.08
CA GLY A 151 -0.08 8.05 7.20
C GLY A 151 -0.76 6.75 6.76
N ALA A 152 -1.74 6.83 5.87
CA ALA A 152 -2.28 5.69 5.17
C ALA A 152 -1.62 5.52 3.80
N ILE A 153 -1.74 6.50 2.91
CA ILE A 153 -1.36 6.36 1.50
C ILE A 153 -0.42 7.50 1.08
N LEU A 154 0.69 7.14 0.48
CA LEU A 154 1.51 8.03 -0.33
C LEU A 154 1.37 7.65 -1.79
N MET A 155 0.96 8.60 -2.64
CA MET A 155 0.79 8.41 -4.07
C MET A 155 1.74 9.33 -4.83
N GLY A 156 2.62 8.76 -5.64
CA GLY A 156 3.52 9.51 -6.50
C GLY A 156 2.78 10.15 -7.66
N TRP A 157 2.15 9.35 -8.52
CA TRP A 157 1.23 9.80 -9.56
C TRP A 157 0.21 8.73 -9.94
N GLY A 158 -0.91 9.16 -10.55
CA GLY A 158 -2.02 8.30 -10.92
C GLY A 158 -3.32 8.66 -10.21
N GLU A 159 -4.13 7.67 -9.88
CA GLU A 159 -5.48 7.90 -9.38
C GLU A 159 -5.76 7.16 -8.07
N ILE A 160 -6.42 7.83 -7.15
CA ILE A 160 -7.09 7.23 -5.99
C ILE A 160 -8.59 7.47 -6.13
N ASN A 161 -9.37 6.40 -6.08
CA ASN A 161 -10.83 6.45 -6.11
C ASN A 161 -11.38 5.90 -4.80
N ILE A 162 -12.17 6.70 -4.08
CA ILE A 162 -12.84 6.32 -2.82
C ILE A 162 -14.34 6.39 -3.03
N SER A 163 -15.04 5.32 -2.68
CA SER A 163 -16.49 5.24 -2.84
C SER A 163 -17.15 4.28 -1.83
N GLY A 164 -18.47 4.20 -1.86
CA GLY A 164 -19.24 3.33 -0.97
C GLY A 164 -19.12 3.74 0.49
N SER A 165 -18.92 2.77 1.36
CA SER A 165 -18.75 2.96 2.81
C SER A 165 -17.29 2.81 3.28
N ALA A 166 -16.34 2.95 2.36
CA ALA A 166 -14.92 2.82 2.64
C ALA A 166 -14.44 3.82 3.70
N LYS A 167 -13.52 3.41 4.57
CA LYS A 167 -13.01 4.27 5.65
C LYS A 167 -11.49 4.35 5.66
N ILE A 168 -10.97 5.59 5.75
CA ILE A 168 -9.55 5.86 5.97
C ILE A 168 -9.45 6.72 7.23
N ASN A 169 -9.13 6.09 8.37
CA ASN A 169 -9.18 6.79 9.64
C ASN A 169 -8.00 6.48 10.56
N SER A 170 -7.77 7.38 11.52
CA SER A 170 -6.79 7.19 12.60
C SER A 170 -5.36 6.89 12.12
N ASN A 171 -5.00 7.29 10.90
CA ASN A 171 -3.65 7.15 10.38
C ASN A 171 -2.80 8.38 10.74
N THR A 172 -1.49 8.21 10.85
CA THR A 172 -0.59 9.27 11.31
C THR A 172 0.62 9.41 10.38
N ALA A 173 0.93 10.65 10.01
CA ALA A 173 2.14 11.03 9.30
C ALA A 173 2.96 12.01 10.14
N SER A 174 4.28 11.84 10.16
CA SER A 174 5.15 12.78 10.87
C SER A 174 5.40 14.07 10.07
N ARG A 175 4.93 14.16 8.82
CA ARG A 175 5.10 15.35 8.00
C ARG A 175 3.78 15.76 7.34
N TRP A 176 3.42 15.23 6.18
CA TRP A 176 2.28 15.64 5.37
C TRP A 176 1.28 14.52 5.13
N GLY A 177 -0.01 14.87 5.07
CA GLY A 177 -1.09 13.97 4.73
C GLY A 177 -1.29 12.85 5.75
N GLY A 178 -1.94 13.13 6.87
CA GLY A 178 -2.23 12.13 7.90
C GLY A 178 -2.95 10.90 7.37
N ALA A 179 -3.88 11.10 6.45
CA ALA A 179 -4.48 10.04 5.65
C ALA A 179 -3.70 9.83 4.36
N ILE A 180 -3.78 10.79 3.45
CA ILE A 180 -3.30 10.66 2.07
C ILE A 180 -2.37 11.82 1.76
N CYS A 181 -1.21 11.52 1.20
CA CYS A 181 -0.32 12.49 0.59
C CYS A 181 -0.27 12.23 -0.92
N LEU A 182 -0.71 13.21 -1.69
CA LEU A 182 -0.59 13.21 -3.15
C LEU A 182 0.66 14.00 -3.52
N ARG A 183 1.56 13.36 -4.23
CA ARG A 183 2.76 14.03 -4.77
C ARG A 183 2.62 14.20 -6.27
N GLN A 184 3.31 15.17 -6.77
CA GLN A 184 3.55 15.32 -8.19
C GLN A 184 5.06 15.17 -8.40
N ASP A 185 5.45 14.18 -9.18
CA ASP A 185 6.83 14.02 -9.60
C ASP A 185 6.89 14.30 -11.10
N SER A 186 7.65 15.33 -11.49
CA SER A 186 7.72 15.81 -12.87
C SER A 186 6.32 16.12 -13.47
N ASN A 187 6.13 16.07 -14.74
CA ASN A 187 4.89 16.49 -15.44
C ASN A 187 3.70 15.53 -15.32
N GLN A 188 3.63 14.69 -14.27
CA GLN A 188 2.56 13.71 -14.05
C GLN A 188 1.60 14.17 -12.96
N SER A 189 0.30 14.09 -13.20
CA SER A 189 -0.72 14.47 -12.24
C SER A 189 -1.13 13.32 -11.33
N THR A 190 -1.47 13.67 -10.09
CA THR A 190 -2.08 12.75 -9.14
C THR A 190 -3.46 13.25 -8.80
N THR A 191 -4.47 12.39 -8.88
CA THR A 191 -5.86 12.77 -8.66
C THR A 191 -6.51 11.89 -7.60
N LEU A 192 -7.22 12.52 -6.67
CA LEU A 192 -8.12 11.86 -5.72
C LEU A 192 -9.57 12.14 -6.12
N TYR A 193 -10.31 11.08 -6.40
CA TYR A 193 -11.76 11.12 -6.60
C TYR A 193 -12.44 10.54 -5.35
N MET A 194 -13.21 11.37 -4.67
CA MET A 194 -14.02 10.95 -3.53
C MET A 194 -15.50 11.01 -3.92
N ARG A 195 -16.11 9.83 -4.12
CA ARG A 195 -17.51 9.68 -4.53
C ARG A 195 -18.36 9.01 -3.44
N GLY A 196 -17.83 8.93 -2.24
CA GLY A 196 -18.41 8.32 -1.05
C GLY A 196 -17.31 7.94 -0.07
N GLY A 197 -17.65 7.23 1.00
CA GLY A 197 -16.71 6.86 2.04
C GLY A 197 -16.39 8.01 3.02
N GLU A 198 -15.44 7.75 3.89
CA GLU A 198 -15.07 8.65 4.99
C GLU A 198 -13.55 8.70 5.16
N ILE A 199 -13.02 9.90 5.28
CA ILE A 199 -11.63 10.16 5.71
C ILE A 199 -11.72 10.97 7.01
N SER A 200 -11.36 10.37 8.16
CA SER A 200 -11.58 11.01 9.46
C SER A 200 -10.51 10.66 10.49
N GLY A 201 -10.30 11.56 11.46
CA GLY A 201 -9.44 11.32 12.61
C GLY A 201 -7.97 11.00 12.28
N ASN A 202 -7.50 11.36 11.10
CA ASN A 202 -6.10 11.19 10.71
C ASN A 202 -5.27 12.38 11.20
N LYS A 203 -3.97 12.17 11.39
CA LYS A 203 -3.09 13.19 11.97
C LYS A 203 -1.82 13.36 11.14
N ALA A 204 -1.49 14.60 10.82
CA ALA A 204 -0.19 14.98 10.30
C ALA A 204 0.47 15.98 11.26
N THR A 205 1.80 15.93 11.39
CA THR A 205 2.51 16.86 12.28
C THR A 205 2.67 18.23 11.64
N LYS A 206 2.73 18.31 10.30
CA LYS A 206 2.87 19.59 9.59
C LYS A 206 1.56 20.01 8.94
N GLU A 207 1.13 19.36 7.86
CA GLU A 207 0.00 19.78 7.04
C GLU A 207 -0.87 18.62 6.59
N GLY A 208 -2.19 18.86 6.41
CA GLY A 208 -3.13 17.87 5.90
C GLY A 208 -3.43 16.76 6.91
N GLY A 209 -3.94 17.10 8.08
CA GLY A 209 -4.25 16.13 9.14
C GLY A 209 -5.49 15.28 8.87
N ALA A 210 -6.51 15.86 8.24
CA ALA A 210 -7.82 15.21 8.05
C ALA A 210 -7.78 14.01 7.10
#